data_6801fd2af3f69c80d997282bc298fe1e
#
_entry.id   6801fd2af3f69c80d997282bc298fe1e
#
_cell.length_a   1.000
_cell.length_b   1.000
_cell.length_c   1.000
_cell.angle_alpha   90.00
_cell.angle_beta   90.00
_cell.angle_gamma   90.00
#
_symmetry.space_group_name_H-M   'P 1'
#
loop_
_entity.id
_entity.type
_entity.pdbx_description
1 polymer ?
#
loop_
_entity_poly.entity_id
_entity_poly.type
_entity_poly.pdbx_seq_one_letter_code
_entity_poly.pdbx_strand_id
1 'polypeptide(L)'
;MVSIPSICPLCGGEVERLVGPVEWDLRGELVVVDGVEHGMCAVCGESFFDPEVADRLHRFAVVKLKRARGLLPGSEIKALRESLGLSQAAFERLIGAGPKTVVRWENDSVFQNKTADTLLRVLRDYPVVAADLMAKTLG
;
A
#
# COMPACT_ATOMS: atom_id res chain seq x y z
N MET A 1 -9.65 20.78 9.65
CA MET A 1 -10.51 19.79 9.00
C MET A 1 -10.91 18.72 10.00
N VAL A 2 -12.18 18.53 10.20
CA VAL A 2 -12.67 17.57 11.18
C VAL A 2 -13.09 16.31 10.45
N SER A 3 -12.53 15.20 10.85
CA SER A 3 -12.76 13.93 10.21
C SER A 3 -13.49 12.96 11.11
N ILE A 4 -13.38 13.16 12.44
CA ILE A 4 -14.12 12.38 13.41
C ILE A 4 -15.26 13.28 13.94
N PRO A 5 -16.51 13.03 13.55
CA PRO A 5 -17.63 13.82 14.03
C PRO A 5 -17.96 13.48 15.49
N SER A 6 -18.62 14.38 16.19
CA SER A 6 -19.13 14.11 17.54
C SER A 6 -20.48 13.41 17.51
N ILE A 7 -21.24 13.61 16.41
CA ILE A 7 -22.52 12.96 16.16
C ILE A 7 -22.42 12.17 14.86
N CYS A 8 -22.87 10.93 14.89
CA CYS A 8 -22.82 10.05 13.73
C CYS A 8 -23.73 10.58 12.61
N PRO A 9 -23.18 10.83 11.41
CA PRO A 9 -23.99 11.30 10.29
C PRO A 9 -24.93 10.24 9.72
N LEU A 10 -24.74 8.96 10.08
CA LEU A 10 -25.55 7.86 9.57
C LEU A 10 -26.77 7.58 10.44
N CYS A 11 -26.64 7.66 11.77
CA CYS A 11 -27.73 7.29 12.67
C CYS A 11 -28.05 8.34 13.74
N GLY A 12 -27.27 9.42 13.86
CA GLY A 12 -27.45 10.46 14.85
C GLY A 12 -26.95 10.09 16.24
N GLY A 13 -26.30 8.93 16.41
CA GLY A 13 -25.76 8.52 17.69
C GLY A 13 -24.52 9.30 18.09
N GLU A 14 -24.12 9.18 19.34
CA GLU A 14 -22.92 9.81 19.85
C GLU A 14 -21.67 9.04 19.41
N VAL A 15 -20.66 9.76 18.97
CA VAL A 15 -19.36 9.18 18.54
C VAL A 15 -18.34 9.36 19.66
N GLU A 16 -17.75 8.27 20.11
CA GLU A 16 -16.72 8.25 21.12
C GLU A 16 -15.34 8.09 20.47
N ARG A 17 -14.32 8.78 21.02
CA ARG A 17 -12.92 8.59 20.61
C ARG A 17 -12.31 7.49 21.47
N LEU A 18 -11.63 6.55 20.81
CA LEU A 18 -10.95 5.45 21.50
C LEU A 18 -9.71 5.01 20.74
N VAL A 19 -8.89 4.23 21.43
CA VAL A 19 -7.70 3.59 20.83
C VAL A 19 -7.89 2.09 20.95
N GLY A 20 -7.80 1.39 19.82
CA GLY A 20 -8.01 -0.04 19.82
C GLY A 20 -7.93 -0.65 18.43
N PRO A 21 -8.26 -1.95 18.33
CA PRO A 21 -8.20 -2.64 17.05
C PRO A 21 -9.29 -2.13 16.09
N VAL A 22 -8.92 -2.05 14.82
CA VAL A 22 -9.85 -1.76 13.74
C VAL A 22 -9.67 -2.77 12.62
N GLU A 23 -10.74 -3.02 11.88
CA GLU A 23 -10.71 -3.83 10.67
C GLU A 23 -10.63 -2.91 9.47
N TRP A 24 -9.70 -3.20 8.58
CA TRP A 24 -9.54 -2.45 7.34
C TRP A 24 -9.72 -3.40 6.16
N ASP A 25 -10.70 -3.09 5.30
CA ASP A 25 -10.96 -3.88 4.11
C ASP A 25 -10.00 -3.45 2.99
N LEU A 26 -9.22 -4.41 2.52
CA LEU A 26 -8.30 -4.22 1.41
C LEU A 26 -8.70 -5.19 0.29
N ARG A 27 -9.55 -4.71 -0.62
CA ARG A 27 -10.07 -5.49 -1.76
C ARG A 27 -10.71 -6.82 -1.33
N GLY A 28 -11.57 -6.75 -0.32
CA GLY A 28 -12.28 -7.93 0.19
C GLY A 28 -11.53 -8.72 1.24
N GLU A 29 -10.28 -8.36 1.55
CA GLU A 29 -9.52 -8.97 2.64
C GLU A 29 -9.51 -8.05 3.85
N LEU A 30 -9.97 -8.56 4.98
CA LEU A 30 -9.98 -7.81 6.22
C LEU A 30 -8.62 -7.91 6.90
N VAL A 31 -8.02 -6.75 7.18
CA VAL A 31 -6.77 -6.66 7.92
C VAL A 31 -7.08 -6.00 9.26
N VAL A 32 -6.72 -6.67 10.36
CA VAL A 32 -6.89 -6.13 11.70
C VAL A 32 -5.62 -5.36 12.08
N VAL A 33 -5.80 -4.12 12.51
CA VAL A 33 -4.70 -3.26 12.96
C VAL A 33 -4.99 -2.82 14.39
N ASP A 34 -4.06 -3.09 15.29
CA ASP A 34 -4.19 -2.75 16.70
C ASP A 34 -3.72 -1.32 16.99
N GLY A 35 -4.19 -0.77 18.11
CA GLY A 35 -3.69 0.50 18.63
C GLY A 35 -4.02 1.72 17.80
N VAL A 36 -5.12 1.68 17.05
CA VAL A 36 -5.52 2.78 16.17
C VAL A 36 -6.43 3.75 16.92
N GLU A 37 -6.08 5.04 16.88
CA GLU A 37 -6.95 6.10 17.38
C GLU A 37 -8.06 6.35 16.36
N HIS A 38 -9.32 6.24 16.80
CA HIS A 38 -10.47 6.39 15.92
C HIS A 38 -11.71 6.79 16.70
N GLY A 39 -12.76 7.19 15.98
CA GLY A 39 -14.08 7.38 16.53
C GLY A 39 -14.96 6.17 16.25
N MET A 40 -15.85 5.87 17.19
CA MET A 40 -16.84 4.80 17.00
C MET A 40 -18.20 5.30 17.47
N CYS A 41 -19.22 5.13 16.64
CA CYS A 41 -20.58 5.41 17.03
C CYS A 41 -21.07 4.39 18.06
N ALA A 42 -21.55 4.89 19.20
CA ALA A 42 -22.06 4.04 20.28
C ALA A 42 -23.35 3.31 19.89
N VAL A 43 -24.05 3.76 18.86
CA VAL A 43 -25.36 3.20 18.46
C VAL A 43 -25.22 2.23 17.29
N CYS A 44 -24.62 2.66 16.17
CA CYS A 44 -24.52 1.81 14.96
C CYS A 44 -23.17 1.12 14.79
N GLY A 45 -22.15 1.48 15.57
CA GLY A 45 -20.83 0.88 15.51
C GLY A 45 -19.95 1.35 14.36
N GLU A 46 -20.39 2.36 13.59
CA GLU A 46 -19.58 2.90 12.49
C GLU A 46 -18.29 3.53 13.01
N SER A 47 -17.21 3.30 12.30
CA SER A 47 -15.89 3.82 12.64
C SER A 47 -15.55 5.05 11.80
N PHE A 48 -14.86 6.01 12.42
CA PHE A 48 -14.46 7.27 11.79
C PHE A 48 -12.96 7.50 12.05
N PHE A 49 -12.26 7.98 11.02
CA PHE A 49 -10.81 8.18 11.09
C PHE A 49 -10.44 9.58 10.63
N ASP A 50 -9.42 10.17 11.26
CA ASP A 50 -8.75 11.33 10.69
C ASP A 50 -8.08 10.91 9.39
N PRO A 51 -8.01 11.79 8.35
CA PRO A 51 -7.43 11.43 7.05
C PRO A 51 -6.00 10.92 7.13
N GLU A 52 -5.18 11.52 8.00
CA GLU A 52 -3.79 11.08 8.20
C GLU A 52 -3.72 9.68 8.81
N VAL A 53 -4.62 9.39 9.76
CA VAL A 53 -4.71 8.07 10.38
C VAL A 53 -5.19 7.04 9.35
N ALA A 54 -6.20 7.39 8.56
CA ALA A 54 -6.71 6.51 7.50
C ALA A 54 -5.62 6.18 6.47
N ASP A 55 -4.83 7.16 6.07
CA ASP A 55 -3.74 6.95 5.12
C ASP A 55 -2.66 6.01 5.66
N ARG A 56 -2.23 6.24 6.90
CA ARG A 56 -1.26 5.36 7.56
C ARG A 56 -1.80 3.95 7.78
N LEU A 57 -3.06 3.86 8.14
CA LEU A 57 -3.75 2.59 8.34
C LEU A 57 -3.81 1.79 7.04
N HIS A 58 -4.14 2.45 5.93
CA HIS A 58 -4.16 1.82 4.62
C HIS A 58 -2.77 1.28 4.23
N ARG A 59 -1.73 2.08 4.37
CA ARG A 59 -0.36 1.67 4.07
C ARG A 59 0.09 0.51 4.95
N PHE A 60 -0.23 0.58 6.23
CA PHE A 60 0.09 -0.50 7.17
C PHE A 60 -0.59 -1.80 6.76
N ALA A 61 -1.86 -1.72 6.35
CA ALA A 61 -2.60 -2.89 5.88
C ALA A 61 -1.98 -3.49 4.61
N VAL A 62 -1.56 -2.63 3.67
CA VAL A 62 -0.86 -3.07 2.45
C VAL A 62 0.43 -3.79 2.79
N VAL A 63 1.25 -3.23 3.69
CA VAL A 63 2.51 -3.84 4.11
C VAL A 63 2.27 -5.19 4.78
N LYS A 64 1.29 -5.25 5.66
CA LYS A 64 0.92 -6.51 6.35
C LYS A 64 0.50 -7.58 5.35
N LEU A 65 -0.30 -7.21 4.36
CA LEU A 65 -0.76 -8.13 3.34
C LEU A 65 0.39 -8.58 2.41
N LYS A 66 1.28 -7.66 2.04
CA LYS A 66 2.48 -8.00 1.28
C LYS A 66 3.31 -9.06 2.00
N ARG A 67 3.55 -8.89 3.30
CA ARG A 67 4.27 -9.88 4.12
C ARG A 67 3.56 -11.22 4.14
N ALA A 68 2.26 -11.22 4.34
CA ALA A 68 1.47 -12.45 4.38
C ALA A 68 1.52 -13.21 3.06
N ARG A 69 1.62 -12.50 1.94
CA ARG A 69 1.68 -13.08 0.59
C ARG A 69 3.11 -13.30 0.08
N GLY A 70 4.11 -12.92 0.86
CA GLY A 70 5.51 -13.04 0.45
C GLY A 70 5.89 -12.12 -0.70
N LEU A 71 5.25 -10.96 -0.81
CA LEU A 71 5.57 -9.95 -1.83
C LEU A 71 6.65 -9.00 -1.34
N LEU A 72 7.40 -8.43 -2.27
CA LEU A 72 8.44 -7.45 -1.94
C LEU A 72 7.84 -6.18 -1.34
N PRO A 73 8.41 -5.67 -0.24
CA PRO A 73 8.00 -4.38 0.29
C PRO A 73 8.41 -3.24 -0.64
N GLY A 74 7.71 -2.11 -0.55
CA GLY A 74 7.96 -0.96 -1.41
C GLY A 74 9.40 -0.46 -1.35
N SER A 75 10.03 -0.50 -0.18
CA SER A 75 11.42 -0.10 -0.01
C SER A 75 12.41 -0.95 -0.83
N GLU A 76 12.16 -2.25 -0.96
CA GLU A 76 13.00 -3.13 -1.77
C GLU A 76 12.76 -2.93 -3.26
N ILE A 77 11.54 -2.62 -3.66
CA ILE A 77 11.22 -2.27 -5.06
C ILE A 77 11.96 -0.99 -5.45
N LYS A 78 11.92 0.01 -4.58
CA LYS A 78 12.66 1.26 -4.78
C LYS A 78 14.17 1.02 -4.85
N ALA A 79 14.72 0.22 -3.94
CA ALA A 79 16.14 -0.10 -3.93
C ALA A 79 16.58 -0.80 -5.23
N LEU A 80 15.77 -1.73 -5.74
CA LEU A 80 16.02 -2.37 -7.02
C LEU A 80 16.07 -1.35 -8.15
N ARG A 81 15.05 -0.51 -8.25
CA ARG A 81 14.99 0.53 -9.29
C ARG A 81 16.19 1.45 -9.25
N GLU A 82 16.55 1.93 -8.06
CA GLU A 82 17.69 2.81 -7.88
C GLU A 82 19.02 2.13 -8.22
N SER A 83 19.13 0.84 -7.90
CA SER A 83 20.33 0.06 -8.26
C SER A 83 20.52 -0.05 -9.77
N LEU A 84 19.45 0.02 -10.54
CA LEU A 84 19.49 0.02 -12.00
C LEU A 84 19.67 1.43 -12.59
N GLY A 85 19.68 2.45 -11.76
CA GLY A 85 19.83 3.84 -12.20
C GLY A 85 18.62 4.39 -12.94
N LEU A 86 17.42 3.85 -12.70
CA LEU A 86 16.22 4.20 -13.45
C LEU A 86 15.28 5.11 -12.66
N SER A 87 14.63 6.03 -13.38
CA SER A 87 13.48 6.76 -12.85
C SER A 87 12.28 5.83 -12.72
N GLN A 88 11.27 6.24 -11.98
CA GLN A 88 10.03 5.47 -11.89
C GLN A 88 9.40 5.25 -13.28
N ALA A 89 9.36 6.28 -14.12
CA ALA A 89 8.80 6.17 -15.47
C ALA A 89 9.61 5.22 -16.35
N ALA A 90 10.95 5.28 -16.28
CA ALA A 90 11.81 4.37 -17.04
C ALA A 90 11.64 2.93 -16.58
N PHE A 91 11.52 2.72 -15.28
CA PHE A 91 11.29 1.39 -14.72
C PHE A 91 9.95 0.82 -15.16
N GLU A 92 8.91 1.66 -15.19
CA GLU A 92 7.59 1.26 -15.72
C GLU A 92 7.68 0.79 -17.16
N ARG A 93 8.41 1.52 -18.00
CA ARG A 93 8.62 1.11 -19.38
C ARG A 93 9.37 -0.22 -19.48
N LEU A 94 10.37 -0.41 -18.62
CA LEU A 94 11.16 -1.63 -18.60
C LEU A 94 10.31 -2.87 -18.32
N ILE A 95 9.45 -2.80 -17.32
CA ILE A 95 8.66 -3.95 -16.87
C ILE A 95 7.26 -4.02 -17.47
N GLY A 96 6.88 -3.05 -18.29
CA GLY A 96 5.57 -3.03 -18.91
C GLY A 96 4.44 -2.63 -17.97
N ALA A 97 4.75 -1.86 -16.92
CA ALA A 97 3.74 -1.35 -15.99
C ALA A 97 3.16 -0.02 -16.50
N GLY A 98 1.92 0.27 -16.14
CA GLY A 98 1.27 1.52 -16.48
C GLY A 98 1.83 2.71 -15.68
N PRO A 99 1.50 3.95 -16.09
CA PRO A 99 2.00 5.15 -15.42
C PRO A 99 1.52 5.22 -13.97
N LYS A 100 2.39 5.72 -13.10
CA LYS A 100 2.13 5.86 -11.65
C LYS A 100 2.00 4.52 -10.89
N THR A 101 2.20 3.39 -11.52
CA THR A 101 2.14 2.08 -10.87
C THR A 101 3.29 1.89 -9.90
N VAL A 102 4.52 2.19 -10.33
CA VAL A 102 5.72 1.97 -9.52
C VAL A 102 5.72 2.84 -8.27
N VAL A 103 5.33 4.11 -8.38
CA VAL A 103 5.27 4.99 -7.21
C VAL A 103 4.30 4.46 -6.16
N ARG A 104 3.18 3.88 -6.58
CA ARG A 104 2.20 3.31 -5.67
C ARG A 104 2.72 2.05 -4.99
N TRP A 105 3.48 1.22 -5.69
CA TRP A 105 4.13 0.06 -5.08
C TRP A 105 5.20 0.48 -4.07
N GLU A 106 6.01 1.48 -4.42
CA GLU A 106 7.12 1.94 -3.58
C GLU A 106 6.63 2.62 -2.30
N ASN A 107 5.50 3.31 -2.35
CA ASN A 107 4.95 3.97 -1.16
C ASN A 107 3.92 3.12 -0.41
N ASP A 108 3.75 1.87 -0.79
CA ASP A 108 2.82 0.92 -0.18
C ASP A 108 1.35 1.38 -0.21
N SER A 109 0.95 2.11 -1.27
CA SER A 109 -0.45 2.45 -1.50
C SER A 109 -1.23 1.27 -2.07
N VAL A 110 -0.58 0.44 -2.88
CA VAL A 110 -1.13 -0.80 -3.43
C VAL A 110 -0.05 -1.87 -3.42
N PHE A 111 -0.46 -3.12 -3.57
CA PHE A 111 0.48 -4.22 -3.69
C PHE A 111 0.51 -4.71 -5.15
N GLN A 112 1.69 -5.14 -5.58
CA GLN A 112 1.89 -5.75 -6.88
C GLN A 112 1.32 -7.17 -6.90
N ASN A 113 0.84 -7.62 -8.06
CA ASN A 113 0.40 -8.99 -8.19
C ASN A 113 1.61 -9.95 -8.21
N LYS A 114 1.35 -11.23 -8.10
CA LYS A 114 2.42 -12.24 -8.02
C LYS A 114 3.28 -12.28 -9.27
N THR A 115 2.68 -12.06 -10.44
CA THR A 115 3.42 -12.03 -11.71
C THR A 115 4.45 -10.89 -11.72
N ALA A 116 4.02 -9.68 -11.34
CA ALA A 116 4.90 -8.53 -11.25
C ALA A 116 5.99 -8.76 -10.20
N ASP A 117 5.62 -9.28 -9.04
CA ASP A 117 6.57 -9.57 -7.96
C ASP A 117 7.65 -10.56 -8.41
N THR A 118 7.25 -11.60 -9.12
CA THR A 118 8.19 -12.58 -9.65
C THR A 118 9.19 -11.93 -10.62
N LEU A 119 8.71 -11.06 -11.51
CA LEU A 119 9.60 -10.33 -12.43
C LEU A 119 10.57 -9.43 -11.65
N LEU A 120 10.08 -8.70 -10.66
CA LEU A 120 10.94 -7.85 -9.82
C LEU A 120 12.04 -8.67 -9.15
N ARG A 121 11.74 -9.85 -8.64
CA ARG A 121 12.73 -10.74 -8.01
C ARG A 121 13.76 -11.24 -9.01
N VAL A 122 13.34 -11.57 -10.22
CA VAL A 122 14.26 -11.99 -11.28
C VAL A 122 15.23 -10.86 -11.61
N LEU A 123 14.74 -9.63 -11.76
CA LEU A 123 15.60 -8.49 -12.05
C LEU A 123 16.57 -8.18 -10.90
N ARG A 124 16.14 -8.40 -9.67
CA ARG A 124 16.98 -8.20 -8.48
C ARG A 124 18.08 -9.27 -8.40
N ASP A 125 17.71 -10.53 -8.57
CA ASP A 125 18.59 -11.65 -8.29
C ASP A 125 19.50 -12.02 -9.47
N TYR A 126 19.17 -11.57 -10.68
CA TYR A 126 19.91 -11.88 -11.90
C TYR A 126 20.28 -10.59 -12.66
N PRO A 127 21.34 -9.89 -12.22
CA PRO A 127 21.74 -8.61 -12.85
C PRO A 127 21.99 -8.68 -14.35
N VAL A 128 22.46 -9.81 -14.85
CA VAL A 128 22.68 -10.01 -16.30
C VAL A 128 21.37 -9.95 -17.06
N VAL A 129 20.32 -10.54 -16.51
CA VAL A 129 18.97 -10.49 -17.10
C VAL A 129 18.46 -9.06 -17.11
N ALA A 130 18.62 -8.34 -16.00
CA ALA A 130 18.22 -6.95 -15.91
C ALA A 130 18.94 -6.08 -16.95
N ALA A 131 20.26 -6.24 -17.09
CA ALA A 131 21.05 -5.51 -18.07
C ALA A 131 20.61 -5.80 -19.51
N ASP A 132 20.37 -7.06 -19.82
CA ASP A 132 19.91 -7.47 -21.15
C ASP A 132 18.53 -6.90 -21.47
N LEU A 133 17.60 -6.96 -20.52
CA LEU A 133 16.27 -6.40 -20.68
C LEU A 133 16.31 -4.88 -20.88
N MET A 134 17.15 -4.19 -20.11
CA MET A 134 17.37 -2.74 -20.24
C MET A 134 17.87 -2.37 -21.62
N ALA A 135 18.86 -3.11 -22.13
CA ALA A 135 19.43 -2.87 -23.46
C ALA A 135 18.39 -3.03 -24.58
N LYS A 136 17.51 -4.03 -24.46
CA LYS A 136 16.47 -4.30 -25.45
C LYS A 136 15.30 -3.32 -25.37
N THR A 137 15.00 -2.82 -24.18
CA THR A 137 13.78 -2.01 -23.94
C THR A 137 14.06 -0.52 -23.93
N LEU A 138 15.19 -0.10 -23.34
CA LEU A 138 15.52 1.31 -23.13
C LEU A 138 16.70 1.79 -23.98
N GLY A 139 17.42 0.84 -24.57
CA GLY A 139 18.57 1.13 -25.41
C GLY A 139 18.20 1.46 -26.87
#